data_c613e61c5fd3d8b4e6725d381b6f5b12
#
_entry.id   c613e61c5fd3d8b4e6725d381b6f5b12
#
_cell.length_a   1.000
_cell.length_b   1.000
_cell.length_c   1.000
_cell.angle_alpha   90.00
_cell.angle_beta   90.00
_cell.angle_gamma   90.00
#
_symmetry.space_group_name_H-M   'P 1'
#
loop_
_entity.id
_entity.type
_entity.pdbx_description
1 polymer ?
#
loop_
_entity_poly.entity_id
_entity_poly.type
_entity_poly.pdbx_seq_one_letter_code
_entity_poly.pdbx_strand_id
1 'polypeptide(L)'
;GSHNRQNYQEILDNEFVADYFSGVQGDKYSIIAEGIYEKTFKKSRFSSGIKHTQAYSDNEYSGTLNYNTQMKQADTYAYAQYSGKWKKMNYTLGAGVTRSWYQQIGQEDYETYQFNPRFSLSYTFNEEFYARMNGSLNSNEPSLSQLSAVDQLIDSLQIRRGNPDLKPYNNYRLNLTLGYNKKKVQINWYTNYRN
;
A
#
# COMPACT_ATOMS: atom_id res chain seq x y z
N GLY A 1 -12.56 -19.01 1.90
CA GLY A 1 -11.46 -19.74 1.29
C GLY A 1 -11.31 -19.42 -0.19
N SER A 2 -10.12 -19.45 -0.70
CA SER A 2 -9.82 -19.28 -2.12
C SER A 2 -9.16 -20.55 -2.66
N HIS A 3 -9.61 -21.00 -3.85
CA HIS A 3 -9.04 -22.14 -4.54
C HIS A 3 -8.49 -21.69 -5.88
N ASN A 4 -7.25 -21.99 -6.14
CA ASN A 4 -6.63 -21.80 -7.44
C ASN A 4 -5.95 -23.12 -7.86
N ARG A 5 -6.27 -23.60 -9.06
CA ARG A 5 -5.72 -24.83 -9.62
C ARG A 5 -5.18 -24.54 -11.01
N GLN A 6 -3.92 -24.88 -11.24
CA GLN A 6 -3.25 -24.72 -12.53
C GLN A 6 -2.60 -26.05 -12.93
N ASN A 7 -2.86 -26.48 -14.17
CA ASN A 7 -2.26 -27.66 -14.75
C ASN A 7 -1.40 -27.22 -15.93
N TYR A 8 -0.16 -27.67 -15.99
CA TYR A 8 0.76 -27.46 -17.10
C TYR A 8 1.22 -28.80 -17.64
N GLN A 9 1.20 -28.94 -18.96
CA GLN A 9 1.76 -30.10 -19.67
C GLN A 9 2.97 -29.66 -20.46
N GLU A 10 4.08 -30.33 -20.30
CA GLU A 10 5.29 -30.12 -21.08
C GLU A 10 5.35 -31.16 -22.17
N ILE A 11 5.34 -30.69 -23.43
CA ILE A 11 5.44 -31.50 -24.64
C ILE A 11 6.69 -31.08 -25.40
N LEU A 12 7.68 -31.97 -25.53
CA LEU A 12 8.91 -31.77 -26.29
C LEU A 12 8.89 -32.72 -27.50
N ASP A 13 9.08 -32.17 -28.71
CA ASP A 13 9.12 -32.96 -29.97
C ASP A 13 7.90 -33.88 -30.19
N ASN A 14 6.69 -33.43 -29.82
CA ASN A 14 5.43 -34.20 -29.80
C ASN A 14 5.40 -35.39 -28.84
N GLU A 15 6.36 -35.52 -27.95
CA GLU A 15 6.33 -36.50 -26.87
C GLU A 15 5.95 -35.82 -25.56
N PHE A 16 5.08 -36.46 -24.79
CA PHE A 16 4.71 -36.02 -23.44
C PHE A 16 5.89 -36.24 -22.49
N VAL A 17 6.43 -35.15 -21.93
CA VAL A 17 7.61 -35.20 -21.06
C VAL A 17 7.22 -35.16 -19.58
N ALA A 18 6.31 -34.25 -19.20
CA ALA A 18 5.90 -34.13 -17.81
C ALA A 18 4.52 -33.44 -17.66
N ASP A 19 3.81 -33.80 -16.60
CA ASP A 19 2.58 -33.18 -16.14
C ASP A 19 2.86 -32.43 -14.83
N TYR A 20 2.65 -31.13 -14.83
CA TYR A 20 2.82 -30.30 -13.66
C TYR A 20 1.45 -29.89 -13.15
N PHE A 21 1.18 -30.24 -11.91
CA PHE A 21 -0.03 -29.82 -11.21
C PHE A 21 0.36 -28.90 -10.07
N SER A 22 -0.29 -27.74 -10.00
CA SER A 22 -0.19 -26.82 -8.87
C SER A 22 -1.59 -26.40 -8.41
N GLY A 23 -1.92 -26.71 -7.18
CA GLY A 23 -3.16 -26.29 -6.53
C GLY A 23 -2.83 -25.50 -5.27
N VAL A 24 -3.55 -24.42 -5.05
CA VAL A 24 -3.48 -23.64 -3.80
C VAL A 24 -4.87 -23.54 -3.21
N GLN A 25 -5.01 -24.01 -1.98
CA GLN A 25 -6.19 -23.80 -1.17
C GLN A 25 -5.81 -22.95 0.03
N GLY A 26 -6.51 -21.82 0.24
CA GLY A 26 -6.17 -20.93 1.33
C GLY A 26 -7.39 -20.40 2.06
N ASP A 27 -7.28 -20.36 3.39
CA ASP A 27 -8.24 -19.73 4.28
C ASP A 27 -7.60 -18.48 4.91
N LYS A 28 -8.33 -17.38 4.84
CA LYS A 28 -7.90 -16.11 5.43
C LYS A 28 -8.98 -15.55 6.34
N TYR A 29 -8.60 -15.27 7.57
CA TYR A 29 -9.42 -14.61 8.57
C TYR A 29 -8.81 -13.25 8.89
N SER A 30 -9.63 -12.21 8.99
CA SER A 30 -9.15 -10.87 9.36
C SER A 30 -10.13 -10.15 10.28
N ILE A 31 -9.56 -9.39 11.23
CA ILE A 31 -10.29 -8.51 12.13
C ILE A 31 -9.75 -7.09 11.89
N ILE A 32 -10.65 -6.14 11.76
CA ILE A 32 -10.34 -4.73 11.60
C ILE A 32 -11.04 -3.95 12.70
N ALA A 33 -10.26 -3.16 13.44
CA ALA A 33 -10.76 -2.20 14.42
C ALA A 33 -10.30 -0.80 14.01
N GLU A 34 -11.21 0.17 14.06
CA GLU A 34 -10.92 1.56 13.69
C GLU A 34 -11.59 2.52 14.67
N GLY A 35 -10.84 3.52 15.12
CA GLY A 35 -11.31 4.61 15.94
C GLY A 35 -10.92 5.94 15.33
N ILE A 36 -11.89 6.87 15.21
CA ILE A 36 -11.67 8.20 14.65
C ILE A 36 -12.17 9.23 15.65
N TYR A 37 -11.34 10.24 15.87
CA TYR A 37 -11.69 11.41 16.66
C TYR A 37 -11.60 12.67 15.83
N GLU A 38 -12.66 13.49 15.81
CA GLU A 38 -12.70 14.77 15.12
C GLU A 38 -13.15 15.88 16.05
N LYS A 39 -12.46 17.01 15.98
CA LYS A 39 -12.85 18.24 16.69
C LYS A 39 -12.80 19.42 15.73
N THR A 40 -13.95 20.04 15.55
CA THR A 40 -14.09 21.25 14.73
C THR A 40 -14.02 22.48 15.61
N PHE A 41 -13.19 23.44 15.20
CA PHE A 41 -13.08 24.78 15.76
C PHE A 41 -13.70 25.78 14.78
N LYS A 42 -13.82 27.05 15.16
CA LYS A 42 -14.44 28.09 14.31
C LYS A 42 -13.86 28.19 12.88
N LYS A 43 -12.54 27.99 12.72
CA LYS A 43 -11.83 28.14 11.43
C LYS A 43 -10.89 26.98 11.10
N SER A 44 -10.93 25.91 11.91
CA SER A 44 -10.03 24.78 11.77
C SER A 44 -10.67 23.50 12.26
N ARG A 45 -10.10 22.37 11.84
CA ARG A 45 -10.50 21.01 12.24
C ARG A 45 -9.24 20.22 12.60
N PHE A 46 -9.30 19.56 13.72
CA PHE A 46 -8.36 18.50 14.08
C PHE A 46 -9.04 17.16 13.86
N SER A 47 -8.32 16.22 13.26
CA SER A 47 -8.76 14.84 13.04
C SER A 47 -7.61 13.91 13.39
N SER A 48 -7.89 12.87 14.14
CA SER A 48 -6.95 11.81 14.45
C SER A 48 -7.65 10.47 14.41
N GLY A 49 -6.92 9.41 14.11
CA GLY A 49 -7.48 8.09 14.07
C GLY A 49 -6.41 7.02 14.24
N ILE A 50 -6.89 5.85 14.64
CA ILE A 50 -6.10 4.63 14.70
C ILE A 50 -6.90 3.51 14.04
N LYS A 51 -6.24 2.73 13.20
CA LYS A 51 -6.78 1.54 12.56
C LYS A 51 -5.83 0.38 12.81
N HIS A 52 -6.38 -0.71 13.31
CA HIS A 52 -5.65 -1.95 13.48
C HIS A 52 -6.29 -3.04 12.64
N THR A 53 -5.48 -3.73 11.86
CA THR A 53 -5.88 -4.88 11.05
C THR A 53 -5.04 -6.06 11.47
N GLN A 54 -5.67 -7.14 11.88
CA GLN A 54 -4.98 -8.40 12.14
C GLN A 54 -5.54 -9.47 11.21
N ALA A 55 -4.65 -10.20 10.55
CA ALA A 55 -5.03 -11.28 9.64
C ALA A 55 -4.21 -12.55 9.94
N TYR A 56 -4.87 -13.67 9.73
CA TYR A 56 -4.28 -15.00 9.73
C TYR A 56 -4.62 -15.66 8.40
N SER A 57 -3.64 -16.27 7.75
CA SER A 57 -3.87 -17.07 6.56
C SER A 57 -3.16 -18.41 6.69
N ASP A 58 -3.86 -19.44 6.26
CA ASP A 58 -3.37 -20.81 6.15
C ASP A 58 -3.51 -21.22 4.69
N ASN A 59 -2.38 -21.53 4.04
CA ASN A 59 -2.35 -21.88 2.63
C ASN A 59 -1.73 -23.27 2.47
N GLU A 60 -2.48 -24.17 1.89
CA GLU A 60 -2.04 -25.50 1.52
C GLU A 60 -1.72 -25.51 0.02
N TYR A 61 -0.49 -25.86 -0.29
CA TYR A 61 -0.02 -26.04 -1.65
C TYR A 61 0.06 -27.53 -1.94
N SER A 62 -0.62 -27.94 -3.00
CA SER A 62 -0.67 -29.34 -3.44
C SER A 62 -0.22 -29.47 -4.89
N GLY A 63 0.46 -30.58 -5.20
CA GLY A 63 0.92 -30.85 -6.56
C GLY A 63 2.32 -31.48 -6.59
N THR A 64 3.18 -31.00 -7.47
CA THR A 64 4.57 -31.47 -7.58
C THR A 64 5.37 -31.22 -6.29
N LEU A 65 5.05 -30.14 -5.57
CA LEU A 65 5.55 -29.84 -4.23
C LEU A 65 4.35 -29.63 -3.29
N ASN A 66 4.32 -30.41 -2.21
CA ASN A 66 3.29 -30.26 -1.18
C ASN A 66 3.91 -29.57 0.03
N TYR A 67 3.35 -28.43 0.41
CA TYR A 67 3.74 -27.71 1.63
C TYR A 67 2.60 -26.84 2.16
N ASN A 68 2.64 -26.59 3.44
CA ASN A 68 1.67 -25.72 4.13
C ASN A 68 2.40 -24.48 4.65
N THR A 69 1.79 -23.30 4.45
CA THR A 69 2.30 -22.03 4.98
C THR A 69 1.25 -21.35 5.82
N GLN A 70 1.61 -21.05 7.05
CA GLN A 70 0.79 -20.25 7.95
C GLN A 70 1.43 -18.87 8.12
N MET A 71 0.62 -17.85 7.94
CA MET A 71 1.07 -16.47 8.01
C MET A 71 0.17 -15.68 8.96
N LYS A 72 0.81 -14.87 9.80
CA LYS A 72 0.14 -13.88 10.65
C LYS A 72 0.59 -12.50 10.23
N GLN A 73 -0.34 -11.58 10.17
CA GLN A 73 -0.10 -10.19 9.81
C GLN A 73 -0.81 -9.29 10.80
N ALA A 74 -0.14 -8.24 11.24
CA ALA A 74 -0.75 -7.19 12.05
C ALA A 74 -0.27 -5.82 11.57
N ASP A 75 -1.20 -4.99 11.10
CA ASP A 75 -0.95 -3.63 10.65
C ASP A 75 -1.66 -2.65 11.56
N THR A 76 -0.92 -1.68 12.09
CA THR A 76 -1.47 -0.60 12.90
C THR A 76 -1.12 0.73 12.27
N TYR A 77 -2.12 1.48 11.86
CA TYR A 77 -1.98 2.83 11.31
C TYR A 77 -2.56 3.84 12.27
N ALA A 78 -1.75 4.80 12.69
CA ALA A 78 -2.19 5.95 13.46
C ALA A 78 -1.88 7.25 12.71
N TYR A 79 -2.80 8.21 12.76
CA TYR A 79 -2.59 9.50 12.11
C TYR A 79 -3.16 10.67 12.91
N ALA A 80 -2.60 11.83 12.65
CA ALA A 80 -3.15 13.11 13.07
C ALA A 80 -3.11 14.10 11.92
N GLN A 81 -4.14 14.94 11.81
CA GLN A 81 -4.28 15.94 10.78
C GLN A 81 -4.90 17.21 11.35
N TYR A 82 -4.38 18.34 10.95
CA TYR A 82 -4.93 19.63 11.25
C TYR A 82 -5.18 20.42 9.97
N SER A 83 -6.41 20.90 9.80
CA SER A 83 -6.81 21.67 8.62
C SER A 83 -7.47 22.98 9.07
N GLY A 84 -7.28 24.02 8.29
CA GLY A 84 -7.88 25.30 8.62
C GLY A 84 -7.79 26.33 7.51
N LYS A 85 -8.36 27.48 7.82
CA LYS A 85 -8.32 28.66 6.95
C LYS A 85 -7.70 29.84 7.70
N TRP A 86 -6.69 30.45 7.09
CA TRP A 86 -6.06 31.67 7.57
C TRP A 86 -6.07 32.72 6.47
N LYS A 87 -6.91 33.76 6.64
CA LYS A 87 -7.13 34.77 5.61
C LYS A 87 -7.52 34.13 4.26
N LYS A 88 -6.66 34.26 3.26
CA LYS A 88 -6.84 33.72 1.89
C LYS A 88 -6.18 32.35 1.69
N MET A 89 -5.61 31.75 2.75
CA MET A 89 -4.94 30.47 2.70
C MET A 89 -5.78 29.39 3.37
N ASN A 90 -6.02 28.30 2.66
CA ASN A 90 -6.49 27.05 3.25
C ASN A 90 -5.29 26.10 3.37
N TYR A 91 -5.19 25.43 4.50
CA TYR A 91 -4.09 24.52 4.76
C TYR A 91 -4.59 23.23 5.40
N THR A 92 -3.90 22.17 5.09
CA THR A 92 -4.02 20.88 5.75
C THR A 92 -2.63 20.32 5.98
N LEU A 93 -2.32 19.97 7.21
CA LEU A 93 -1.06 19.35 7.60
C LEU A 93 -1.41 18.06 8.33
N GLY A 94 -0.81 16.97 7.94
CA GLY A 94 -1.07 15.67 8.56
C GLY A 94 0.15 14.77 8.51
N ALA A 95 0.19 13.84 9.42
CA ALA A 95 1.17 12.77 9.42
C ALA A 95 0.52 11.49 9.93
N GLY A 96 0.95 10.37 9.39
CA GLY A 96 0.58 9.05 9.84
C GLY A 96 1.82 8.19 10.06
N VAL A 97 1.68 7.19 10.93
CA VAL A 97 2.67 6.15 11.16
C VAL A 97 1.98 4.81 10.99
N THR A 98 2.55 3.95 10.18
CA THR A 98 2.13 2.57 10.03
C THR A 98 3.17 1.68 10.68
N ARG A 99 2.75 0.76 11.53
CA ARG A 99 3.53 -0.37 12.01
C ARG A 99 2.98 -1.60 11.33
N SER A 100 3.83 -2.32 10.58
CA SER A 100 3.49 -3.58 9.95
C SER A 100 4.34 -4.68 10.53
N TRP A 101 3.69 -5.77 10.90
CA TRP A 101 4.32 -6.97 11.45
C TRP A 101 3.80 -8.21 10.72
N TYR A 102 4.75 -9.04 10.28
CA TYR A 102 4.46 -10.29 9.58
C TYR A 102 5.25 -11.42 10.21
N GLN A 103 4.58 -12.54 10.40
CA GLN A 103 5.18 -13.79 10.86
C GLN A 103 4.81 -14.91 9.91
N GLN A 104 5.78 -15.64 9.43
CA GLN A 104 5.61 -16.87 8.66
C GLN A 104 6.31 -18.00 9.39
N ILE A 105 5.69 -19.20 9.46
CA ILE A 105 6.31 -20.36 10.10
C ILE A 105 7.65 -20.68 9.42
N GLY A 106 8.71 -20.85 10.24
CA GLY A 106 10.06 -21.17 9.76
C GLY A 106 10.86 -19.99 9.24
N GLN A 107 10.40 -18.75 9.43
CA GLN A 107 11.08 -17.52 9.05
C GLN A 107 11.18 -16.56 10.24
N GLU A 108 12.12 -15.63 10.17
CA GLU A 108 12.20 -14.54 11.14
C GLU A 108 11.02 -13.59 10.99
N ASP A 109 10.58 -13.01 12.10
CA ASP A 109 9.50 -12.02 12.10
C ASP A 109 9.98 -10.75 11.37
N TYR A 110 9.13 -10.26 10.48
CA TYR A 110 9.36 -8.99 9.78
C TYR A 110 8.57 -7.89 10.47
N GLU A 111 9.25 -6.83 10.90
CA GLU A 111 8.63 -5.65 11.49
C GLU A 111 9.17 -4.39 10.83
N THR A 112 8.27 -3.47 10.48
CA THR A 112 8.65 -2.20 9.87
C THR A 112 7.75 -1.06 10.34
N TYR A 113 8.32 0.13 10.37
CA TYR A 113 7.63 1.38 10.67
C TYR A 113 7.76 2.35 9.51
N GLN A 114 6.64 2.95 9.12
CA GLN A 114 6.57 3.88 8.02
C GLN A 114 5.99 5.20 8.48
N PHE A 115 6.63 6.29 8.09
CA PHE A 115 6.16 7.65 8.37
C PHE A 115 5.61 8.27 7.08
N ASN A 116 4.34 8.67 7.10
CA ASN A 116 3.59 9.14 5.94
C ASN A 116 3.08 10.59 6.16
N PRO A 117 3.95 11.60 6.05
CA PRO A 117 3.54 13.00 6.14
C PRO A 117 2.82 13.43 4.87
N ARG A 118 1.88 14.36 5.03
CA ARG A 118 1.15 14.98 3.93
C ARG A 118 0.81 16.42 4.23
N PHE A 119 0.81 17.24 3.22
CA PHE A 119 0.32 18.62 3.32
C PHE A 119 -0.45 19.03 2.09
N SER A 120 -1.34 19.99 2.28
CA SER A 120 -2.05 20.68 1.21
C SER A 120 -2.18 22.15 1.58
N LEU A 121 -1.72 23.00 0.69
CA LEU A 121 -1.78 24.46 0.81
C LEU A 121 -2.52 25.00 -0.40
N SER A 122 -3.49 25.88 -0.18
CA SER A 122 -4.20 26.57 -1.26
C SER A 122 -4.29 28.04 -0.91
N TYR A 123 -3.74 28.91 -1.73
CA TYR A 123 -3.74 30.33 -1.55
C TYR A 123 -4.48 31.02 -2.68
N THR A 124 -5.46 31.87 -2.35
CA THR A 124 -6.22 32.68 -3.30
C THR A 124 -5.69 34.10 -3.28
N PHE A 125 -4.94 34.50 -4.30
CA PHE A 125 -4.37 35.84 -4.39
C PHE A 125 -5.46 36.92 -4.57
N ASN A 126 -6.35 36.63 -5.54
CA ASN A 126 -7.52 37.46 -5.86
C ASN A 126 -8.60 36.56 -6.49
N GLU A 127 -9.67 37.15 -7.02
CA GLU A 127 -10.79 36.43 -7.66
C GLU A 127 -10.36 35.66 -8.92
N GLU A 128 -9.28 36.04 -9.56
CA GLU A 128 -8.78 35.47 -10.80
C GLU A 128 -7.63 34.49 -10.58
N PHE A 129 -6.78 34.67 -9.56
CA PHE A 129 -5.54 33.90 -9.35
C PHE A 129 -5.57 33.05 -8.08
N TYR A 130 -5.18 31.79 -8.21
CA TYR A 130 -4.92 30.91 -7.07
C TYR A 130 -3.68 30.03 -7.29
N ALA A 131 -3.08 29.61 -6.19
CA ALA A 131 -2.04 28.59 -6.17
C ALA A 131 -2.44 27.47 -5.23
N ARG A 132 -2.16 26.23 -5.63
CA ARG A 132 -2.34 25.05 -4.80
C ARG A 132 -1.08 24.19 -4.83
N MET A 133 -0.62 23.79 -3.64
CA MET A 133 0.53 22.93 -3.48
C MET A 133 0.15 21.74 -2.58
N ASN A 134 0.42 20.52 -3.02
CA ASN A 134 0.20 19.33 -2.26
C ASN A 134 1.48 18.49 -2.23
N GLY A 135 1.81 17.97 -1.06
CA GLY A 135 2.95 17.07 -0.91
C GLY A 135 2.60 15.89 -0.04
N SER A 136 3.17 14.75 -0.35
CA SER A 136 3.07 13.53 0.45
C SER A 136 4.30 12.65 0.30
N LEU A 137 4.65 11.97 1.37
CA LEU A 137 5.55 10.84 1.40
C LEU A 137 4.72 9.60 1.69
N ASN A 138 4.78 8.61 0.81
CA ASN A 138 4.16 7.33 1.01
C ASN A 138 5.24 6.25 0.95
N SER A 139 5.31 5.44 1.98
CA SER A 139 6.12 4.23 1.98
C SER A 139 5.31 3.08 1.41
N ASN A 140 5.90 2.32 0.50
CA ASN A 140 5.27 1.12 -0.04
C ASN A 140 6.01 -0.10 0.51
N GLU A 141 5.25 -0.98 1.11
CA GLU A 141 5.77 -2.24 1.63
C GLU A 141 5.89 -3.29 0.54
N PRO A 142 6.90 -4.16 0.61
CA PRO A 142 6.91 -5.38 -0.18
C PRO A 142 5.68 -6.22 0.16
N SER A 143 5.08 -6.84 -0.84
CA SER A 143 3.99 -7.80 -0.61
C SER A 143 4.53 -9.08 0.03
N LEU A 144 3.67 -9.82 0.72
CA LEU A 144 4.04 -11.11 1.33
C LEU A 144 4.65 -12.08 0.31
N SER A 145 4.17 -12.09 -0.93
CA SER A 145 4.73 -12.92 -1.99
C SER A 145 6.13 -12.48 -2.42
N GLN A 146 6.48 -11.20 -2.24
CA GLN A 146 7.82 -10.68 -2.50
C GLN A 146 8.78 -10.97 -1.33
N LEU A 147 8.27 -11.09 -0.11
CA LEU A 147 9.05 -11.43 1.08
C LEU A 147 9.20 -12.93 1.29
N SER A 148 8.34 -13.75 0.66
CA SER A 148 8.36 -15.21 0.86
C SER A 148 9.64 -15.82 0.30
N ALA A 149 10.41 -16.51 1.13
CA ALA A 149 11.59 -17.26 0.72
C ALA A 149 11.25 -18.64 0.12
N VAL A 150 9.96 -18.97 -0.01
CA VAL A 150 9.51 -20.24 -0.55
C VAL A 150 9.63 -20.23 -2.07
N ASP A 151 10.31 -21.25 -2.60
CA ASP A 151 10.43 -21.47 -4.02
C ASP A 151 9.08 -21.94 -4.60
N GLN A 152 8.53 -21.16 -5.52
CA GLN A 152 7.33 -21.49 -6.24
C GLN A 152 7.73 -21.93 -7.66
N LEU A 153 7.54 -23.20 -7.96
CA LEU A 153 7.73 -23.70 -9.32
C LEU A 153 6.56 -23.19 -10.18
N ILE A 154 6.86 -22.35 -11.18
CA ILE A 154 5.86 -21.85 -12.11
C ILE A 154 5.73 -22.84 -13.29
N ASP A 155 6.86 -23.30 -13.81
CA ASP A 155 6.98 -24.34 -14.83
C ASP A 155 8.32 -25.07 -14.66
N SER A 156 8.68 -25.98 -15.57
CA SER A 156 9.94 -26.74 -15.53
C SER A 156 11.20 -25.89 -15.59
N LEU A 157 11.09 -24.66 -16.06
CA LEU A 157 12.22 -23.75 -16.32
C LEU A 157 12.21 -22.52 -15.42
N GLN A 158 11.09 -22.26 -14.69
CA GLN A 158 10.89 -21.04 -13.94
C GLN A 158 10.56 -21.31 -12.48
N ILE A 159 11.43 -20.82 -11.60
CA ILE A 159 11.22 -20.79 -10.18
C ILE A 159 11.03 -19.32 -9.76
N ARG A 160 9.96 -19.03 -9.08
CA ARG A 160 9.69 -17.74 -8.45
C ARG A 160 10.08 -17.80 -6.99
N ARG A 161 10.99 -16.93 -6.59
CA ARG A 161 11.40 -16.75 -5.20
C ARG A 161 11.27 -15.28 -4.80
N GLY A 162 10.72 -15.02 -3.63
CA GLY A 162 10.77 -13.69 -3.03
C GLY A 162 12.10 -13.46 -2.32
N ASN A 163 12.29 -12.24 -1.84
CA ASN A 163 13.46 -11.86 -1.04
C ASN A 163 12.99 -11.32 0.32
N PRO A 164 13.22 -12.04 1.42
CA PRO A 164 12.82 -11.61 2.77
C PRO A 164 13.54 -10.33 3.24
N ASP A 165 14.69 -9.98 2.65
CA ASP A 165 15.46 -8.79 3.00
C ASP A 165 14.97 -7.50 2.32
N LEU A 166 13.88 -7.57 1.54
CA LEU A 166 13.31 -6.40 0.88
C LEU A 166 12.86 -5.38 1.91
N LYS A 167 13.29 -4.14 1.70
CA LYS A 167 12.89 -3.00 2.54
C LYS A 167 11.80 -2.18 1.85
N PRO A 168 10.94 -1.50 2.64
CA PRO A 168 10.01 -0.54 2.08
C PRO A 168 10.74 0.55 1.30
N TYR A 169 10.17 0.99 0.19
CA TYR A 169 10.68 2.12 -0.56
C TYR A 169 9.76 3.33 -0.42
N ASN A 170 10.37 4.51 -0.38
CA ASN A 170 9.67 5.77 -0.22
C ASN A 170 9.31 6.37 -1.58
N ASN A 171 8.07 6.85 -1.69
CA ASN A 171 7.56 7.53 -2.87
C ASN A 171 7.21 8.97 -2.47
N TYR A 172 7.99 9.92 -2.95
CA TYR A 172 7.76 11.35 -2.73
C TYR A 172 6.90 11.91 -3.86
N ARG A 173 5.87 12.65 -3.49
CA ARG A 173 5.02 13.38 -4.45
C ARG A 173 4.91 14.82 -4.06
N LEU A 174 5.13 15.70 -5.01
CA LEU A 174 4.90 17.12 -4.88
C LEU A 174 4.17 17.62 -6.13
N ASN A 175 3.01 18.26 -5.92
CA ASN A 175 2.20 18.79 -7.00
C ASN A 175 2.03 20.29 -6.76
N LEU A 176 2.24 21.10 -7.78
CA LEU A 176 1.97 22.52 -7.79
C LEU A 176 0.99 22.84 -8.92
N THR A 177 -0.06 23.57 -8.59
CA THR A 177 -1.05 24.06 -9.54
C THR A 177 -1.14 25.57 -9.41
N LEU A 178 -0.98 26.27 -10.50
CA LEU A 178 -1.26 27.71 -10.60
C LEU A 178 -2.46 27.89 -11.52
N GLY A 179 -3.49 28.56 -11.06
CA GLY A 179 -4.71 28.78 -11.80
C GLY A 179 -5.01 30.25 -12.00
N TYR A 180 -5.44 30.57 -13.22
CA TYR A 180 -5.97 31.88 -13.62
C TYR A 180 -7.34 31.71 -14.24
N ASN A 181 -8.34 32.40 -13.69
CA ASN A 181 -9.72 32.37 -14.16
C ASN A 181 -10.21 33.79 -14.38
N LYS A 182 -10.47 34.18 -15.61
CA LYS A 182 -11.07 35.49 -15.93
C LYS A 182 -12.15 35.35 -16.98
N LYS A 183 -13.40 35.65 -16.61
CA LYS A 183 -14.57 35.60 -17.51
C LYS A 183 -14.66 34.27 -18.29
N LYS A 184 -14.25 34.27 -19.57
CA LYS A 184 -14.27 33.11 -20.48
C LYS A 184 -12.92 32.41 -20.62
N VAL A 185 -11.87 32.89 -19.92
CA VAL A 185 -10.50 32.36 -20.01
C VAL A 185 -10.17 31.64 -18.72
N GLN A 186 -9.77 30.37 -18.83
CA GLN A 186 -9.26 29.56 -17.75
C GLN A 186 -7.92 28.97 -18.16
N ILE A 187 -6.88 29.25 -17.39
CA ILE A 187 -5.53 28.73 -17.60
C ILE A 187 -5.08 28.05 -16.33
N ASN A 188 -4.67 26.79 -16.45
CA ASN A 188 -4.08 26.04 -15.34
C ASN A 188 -2.71 25.52 -15.76
N TRP A 189 -1.72 25.81 -14.94
CA TRP A 189 -0.40 25.26 -15.08
C TRP A 189 -0.16 24.24 -13.97
N TYR A 190 0.34 23.04 -14.34
CA TYR A 190 0.57 21.92 -13.44
C TYR A 190 2.03 21.49 -13.48
N THR A 191 2.64 21.31 -12.33
CA THR A 191 3.94 20.66 -12.19
C THR A 191 3.85 19.56 -11.17
N ASN A 192 4.36 18.39 -11.52
CA ASN A 192 4.38 17.22 -10.67
C ASN A 192 5.82 16.72 -10.55
N TYR A 193 6.27 16.52 -9.32
CA TYR A 193 7.50 15.79 -9.00
C TYR A 193 7.13 14.47 -8.33
N ARG A 194 7.72 13.41 -8.80
CA ARG A 194 7.61 12.07 -8.23
C ARG A 194 8.96 11.38 -8.30
N ASN A 195 9.39 10.81 -7.18
CA ASN A 195 10.58 9.96 -7.07
C ASN A 195 10.16 8.58 -6.56
#